data_63855fb9ee6c13e11f072f16e74a89da
#
_entry.id   63855fb9ee6c13e11f072f16e74a89da
#
_cell.length_a   1.000
_cell.length_b   1.000
_cell.length_c   1.000
_cell.angle_alpha   90.00
_cell.angle_beta   90.00
_cell.angle_gamma   90.00
#
_symmetry.space_group_name_H-M   'P 1'
#
loop_
_entity.id
_entity.type
_entity.pdbx_description
1 polymer ?
#
loop_
_entity_poly.entity_id
_entity_poly.type
_entity_poly.pdbx_seq_one_letter_code
_entity_poly.pdbx_strand_id
1 'polypeptide(L)'
;TPQDVRDHPLSRADAVTGKAEKLKASTEPFDGNVGDATPLPGGGLLYSRNSALAPTDLFVRDAKGKVSQLTNVHAAQMAQFDQVEFDRLQFAGANGDKVWGIILKPVNPAQKIPVAFVVHGGPQGSFGNSWSTRWNPRLIAQQGYGVVSIDFHGSSGYGQAFTHSINKDWGGRA
;
A
#
# COMPACT_ATOMS: atom_id res chain seq x y z
N THR A 1 -8.31 -2.00 17.63
CA THR A 1 -8.52 -1.13 16.45
C THR A 1 -7.80 -1.75 15.28
N PRO A 2 -8.47 -1.98 14.14
CA PRO A 2 -7.78 -2.43 12.95
C PRO A 2 -6.68 -1.43 12.62
N GLN A 3 -5.44 -1.92 12.49
CA GLN A 3 -4.34 -1.11 12.00
C GLN A 3 -4.64 -0.73 10.55
N ASP A 4 -4.07 0.39 10.08
CA ASP A 4 -4.10 0.73 8.68
C ASP A 4 -3.31 -0.34 7.92
N VAL A 5 -3.99 -1.11 7.10
CA VAL A 5 -3.45 -2.29 6.40
C VAL A 5 -2.99 -1.96 4.98
N ARG A 6 -3.09 -0.71 4.58
CA ARG A 6 -2.74 -0.25 3.22
C ARG A 6 -1.24 -0.19 2.98
N ASP A 7 -0.44 -0.05 4.03
CA ASP A 7 1.01 -0.01 3.98
C ASP A 7 1.62 -1.24 4.66
N HIS A 8 2.74 -1.72 4.13
CA HIS A 8 3.52 -2.79 4.73
C HIS A 8 4.84 -2.23 5.32
N PRO A 9 4.80 -1.64 6.53
CA PRO A 9 5.98 -1.06 7.15
C PRO A 9 6.90 -2.14 7.71
N LEU A 10 8.17 -1.79 7.90
CA LEU A 10 9.11 -2.60 8.66
C LEU A 10 8.80 -2.57 10.16
N SER A 11 8.92 -3.72 10.80
CA SER A 11 8.85 -3.86 12.25
C SER A 11 10.07 -4.63 12.76
N ARG A 12 10.49 -4.30 13.97
CA ARG A 12 11.49 -5.06 14.71
C ARG A 12 10.79 -5.85 15.81
N ALA A 13 11.10 -7.12 15.93
CA ALA A 13 10.65 -7.96 17.04
C ALA A 13 11.82 -8.35 17.92
N ASP A 14 11.63 -8.31 19.22
CA ASP A 14 12.55 -8.86 20.20
C ASP A 14 12.43 -10.37 20.20
N ALA A 15 13.54 -11.07 19.98
CA ALA A 15 13.55 -12.53 19.83
C ALA A 15 13.24 -13.29 21.11
N VAL A 16 13.40 -12.66 22.28
CA VAL A 16 13.17 -13.29 23.58
C VAL A 16 11.74 -13.05 24.05
N THR A 17 11.28 -11.81 23.95
CA THR A 17 9.95 -11.42 24.46
C THR A 17 8.85 -11.49 23.43
N GLY A 18 9.18 -11.58 22.14
CA GLY A 18 8.25 -11.51 21.02
C GLY A 18 7.64 -10.12 20.80
N LYS A 19 8.02 -9.11 21.59
CA LYS A 19 7.49 -7.77 21.45
C LYS A 19 7.92 -7.15 20.13
N ALA A 20 6.95 -6.78 19.31
CA ALA A 20 7.18 -6.11 18.04
C ALA A 20 6.91 -4.62 18.12
N GLU A 21 7.74 -3.84 17.45
CA GLU A 21 7.56 -2.39 17.29
C GLU A 21 7.78 -1.99 15.84
N LYS A 22 6.94 -1.08 15.32
CA LYS A 22 7.12 -0.50 13.99
C LYS A 22 8.36 0.38 13.99
N LEU A 23 9.24 0.17 13.00
CA LEU A 23 10.40 1.03 12.82
C LEU A 23 9.95 2.42 12.34
N LYS A 24 10.43 3.45 13.01
CA LYS A 24 10.18 4.84 12.60
C LYS A 24 11.32 5.32 11.71
N ALA A 25 10.99 6.03 10.66
CA ALA A 25 11.97 6.85 9.93
C ALA A 25 12.11 8.21 10.65
N SER A 26 13.32 8.73 10.69
CA SER A 26 13.57 10.06 11.29
C SER A 26 13.26 11.21 10.33
N THR A 27 13.16 10.95 9.03
CA THR A 27 13.12 12.00 7.99
C THR A 27 11.96 11.91 7.00
N GLU A 28 11.29 10.75 6.93
CA GLU A 28 10.12 10.55 6.06
C GLU A 28 9.14 9.56 6.68
N PRO A 29 7.83 9.69 6.39
CA PRO A 29 6.91 8.64 6.72
C PRO A 29 7.31 7.37 5.96
N PHE A 30 7.38 6.25 6.66
CA PHE A 30 7.43 4.92 6.03
C PHE A 30 6.07 4.70 5.35
N ASP A 31 5.97 5.17 4.12
CA ASP A 31 4.77 5.09 3.31
C ASP A 31 4.98 4.06 2.19
N GLY A 32 3.99 3.23 1.94
CA GLY A 32 4.03 2.18 0.93
C GLY A 32 4.42 0.80 1.45
N ASN A 33 4.82 -0.06 0.52
CA ASN A 33 5.23 -1.43 0.80
C ASN A 33 6.74 -1.53 0.87
N VAL A 34 7.23 -2.01 2.00
CA VAL A 34 8.64 -2.32 2.22
C VAL A 34 8.84 -3.82 2.16
N GLY A 35 9.86 -4.25 1.41
CA GLY A 35 10.26 -5.65 1.26
C GLY A 35 11.77 -5.83 1.31
N ASP A 36 12.19 -7.08 1.25
CA ASP A 36 13.60 -7.50 1.09
C ASP A 36 14.57 -6.85 2.08
N ALA A 37 14.12 -6.63 3.32
CA ALA A 37 14.92 -5.93 4.32
C ALA A 37 16.15 -6.76 4.73
N THR A 38 17.33 -6.21 4.50
CA THR A 38 18.62 -6.82 4.83
C THR A 38 19.35 -5.94 5.85
N PRO A 39 19.70 -6.49 7.03
CA PRO A 39 20.52 -5.76 8.00
C PRO A 39 21.91 -5.45 7.44
N LEU A 40 22.38 -4.24 7.73
CA LEU A 40 23.73 -3.79 7.37
C LEU A 40 24.62 -3.69 8.61
N PRO A 41 25.95 -3.85 8.45
CA PRO A 41 26.90 -3.57 9.52
C PRO A 41 26.66 -2.17 10.10
N GLY A 42 26.78 -2.03 11.42
CA GLY A 42 26.54 -0.76 12.10
C GLY A 42 25.08 -0.42 12.39
N GLY A 43 24.15 -1.36 12.17
CA GLY A 43 22.74 -1.22 12.57
C GLY A 43 21.84 -0.53 11.54
N GLY A 44 22.30 -0.39 10.32
CA GLY A 44 21.47 0.04 9.19
C GLY A 44 20.63 -1.07 8.58
N LEU A 45 19.75 -0.70 7.64
CA LEU A 45 18.93 -1.61 6.84
C LEU A 45 18.97 -1.19 5.37
N LEU A 46 19.19 -2.15 4.48
CA LEU A 46 18.90 -2.03 3.05
C LEU A 46 17.53 -2.67 2.80
N TYR A 47 16.67 -2.05 2.00
CA TYR A 47 15.35 -2.58 1.69
C TYR A 47 14.81 -2.07 0.36
N SER A 48 13.86 -2.79 -0.21
CA SER A 48 13.06 -2.34 -1.34
C SER A 48 11.82 -1.59 -0.85
N ARG A 49 11.36 -0.58 -1.59
CA ARG A 49 10.10 0.13 -1.33
C ARG A 49 9.40 0.47 -2.63
N ASN A 50 8.08 0.33 -2.63
CA ASN A 50 7.20 0.82 -3.67
C ASN A 50 5.91 1.40 -3.06
N SER A 51 5.12 2.08 -3.88
CA SER A 51 3.79 2.58 -3.52
C SER A 51 2.89 2.62 -4.75
N ALA A 52 1.62 2.94 -4.60
CA ALA A 52 0.73 3.16 -5.74
C ALA A 52 1.22 4.27 -6.69
N LEU A 53 2.07 5.17 -6.21
CA LEU A 53 2.61 6.29 -6.97
C LEU A 53 4.01 6.04 -7.57
N ALA A 54 4.75 5.06 -7.07
CA ALA A 54 6.14 4.84 -7.47
C ALA A 54 6.50 3.35 -7.54
N PRO A 55 7.20 2.91 -8.60
CA PRO A 55 7.72 1.55 -8.71
C PRO A 55 8.78 1.27 -7.64
N THR A 56 9.21 0.01 -7.58
CA THR A 56 10.19 -0.45 -6.59
C THR A 56 11.56 0.15 -6.84
N ASP A 57 12.11 0.76 -5.79
CA ASP A 57 13.50 1.20 -5.70
C ASP A 57 14.15 0.73 -4.40
N LEU A 58 15.48 0.83 -4.34
CA LEU A 58 16.26 0.48 -3.15
C LEU A 58 16.49 1.71 -2.26
N PHE A 59 16.37 1.47 -0.97
CA PHE A 59 16.55 2.47 0.07
C PHE A 59 17.48 1.94 1.15
N VAL A 60 18.19 2.85 1.78
CA VAL A 60 18.95 2.55 3.00
C VAL A 60 18.42 3.40 4.15
N ARG A 61 18.27 2.77 5.30
CA ARG A 61 18.05 3.42 6.58
C ARG A 61 19.28 3.22 7.45
N ASP A 62 19.90 4.29 7.88
CA ASP A 62 21.04 4.21 8.78
C ASP A 62 20.61 3.87 10.23
N ALA A 63 21.59 3.65 11.10
CA ALA A 63 21.34 3.33 12.52
C ALA A 63 20.59 4.44 13.28
N LYS A 64 20.68 5.69 12.81
CA LYS A 64 19.98 6.85 13.39
C LYS A 64 18.55 7.02 12.86
N GLY A 65 18.17 6.20 11.87
CA GLY A 65 16.84 6.22 11.28
C GLY A 65 16.71 7.13 10.05
N LYS A 66 17.78 7.75 9.57
CA LYS A 66 17.76 8.53 8.33
C LYS A 66 17.61 7.60 7.15
N VAL A 67 16.65 7.91 6.27
CA VAL A 67 16.38 7.17 5.05
C VAL A 67 16.95 7.92 3.85
N SER A 68 17.58 7.17 2.95
CA SER A 68 18.08 7.66 1.67
C SER A 68 17.70 6.69 0.56
N GLN A 69 17.22 7.20 -0.56
CA GLN A 69 17.00 6.42 -1.76
C GLN A 69 18.33 6.16 -2.46
N LEU A 70 18.60 4.90 -2.82
CA LEU A 70 19.84 4.48 -3.47
C LEU A 70 19.69 4.37 -4.99
N THR A 71 18.50 3.97 -5.46
CA THR A 71 18.23 3.81 -6.87
C THR A 71 17.02 4.65 -7.31
N ASN A 72 16.98 5.01 -8.56
CA ASN A 72 15.83 5.61 -9.23
C ASN A 72 15.74 5.05 -10.65
N VAL A 73 15.54 3.73 -10.73
CA VAL A 73 15.68 2.97 -11.97
C VAL A 73 14.68 3.40 -13.03
N HIS A 74 13.49 3.80 -12.60
CA HIS A 74 12.39 4.16 -13.49
C HIS A 74 12.17 5.67 -13.65
N ALA A 75 13.15 6.51 -13.27
CA ALA A 75 13.00 7.96 -13.28
C ALA A 75 12.52 8.51 -14.64
N ALA A 76 13.13 8.06 -15.73
CA ALA A 76 12.80 8.53 -17.09
C ALA A 76 11.37 8.14 -17.50
N GLN A 77 10.93 6.92 -17.15
CA GLN A 77 9.57 6.47 -17.39
C GLN A 77 8.58 7.23 -16.51
N MET A 78 8.90 7.40 -15.23
CA MET A 78 8.03 8.08 -14.27
C MET A 78 7.85 9.58 -14.59
N ALA A 79 8.84 10.21 -15.21
CA ALA A 79 8.75 11.59 -15.66
C ALA A 79 7.77 11.81 -16.82
N GLN A 80 7.37 10.75 -17.52
CA GLN A 80 6.38 10.79 -18.60
C GLN A 80 4.94 10.67 -18.09
N PHE A 81 4.77 10.38 -16.81
CA PHE A 81 3.44 10.23 -16.21
C PHE A 81 2.96 11.52 -15.57
N ASP A 82 1.72 11.89 -15.85
CA ASP A 82 1.08 13.01 -15.19
C ASP A 82 0.99 12.79 -13.68
N GLN A 83 0.96 13.88 -12.95
CA GLN A 83 0.72 13.82 -11.51
C GLN A 83 -0.72 13.36 -11.25
N VAL A 84 -0.88 12.53 -10.24
CA VAL A 84 -2.18 12.10 -9.73
C VAL A 84 -2.26 12.38 -8.24
N GLU A 85 -3.44 12.71 -7.77
CA GLU A 85 -3.72 12.77 -6.34
C GLU A 85 -3.97 11.35 -5.83
N PHE A 86 -3.36 11.03 -4.70
CA PHE A 86 -3.55 9.78 -3.97
C PHE A 86 -4.22 10.08 -2.63
N ASP A 87 -5.30 9.40 -2.34
CA ASP A 87 -6.01 9.51 -1.08
C ASP A 87 -6.38 8.14 -0.53
N ARG A 88 -6.75 8.11 0.73
CA ARG A 88 -7.09 6.93 1.49
C ARG A 88 -8.47 7.11 2.08
N LEU A 89 -9.29 6.08 1.97
CA LEU A 89 -10.62 6.09 2.55
C LEU A 89 -10.79 4.95 3.56
N GLN A 90 -11.64 5.19 4.53
CA GLN A 90 -12.14 4.16 5.42
C GLN A 90 -13.64 4.30 5.54
N PHE A 91 -14.36 3.21 5.48
CA PHE A 91 -15.80 3.18 5.62
C PHE A 91 -16.27 1.91 6.33
N ALA A 92 -17.55 1.87 6.71
CA ALA A 92 -18.15 0.69 7.27
C ALA A 92 -18.58 -0.27 6.15
N GLY A 93 -17.98 -1.44 6.11
CA GLY A 93 -18.37 -2.54 5.24
C GLY A 93 -19.51 -3.39 5.83
N ALA A 94 -19.63 -4.62 5.39
CA ALA A 94 -20.61 -5.56 5.93
C ALA A 94 -20.45 -5.71 7.45
N ASN A 95 -21.56 -5.81 8.17
CA ASN A 95 -21.62 -5.91 9.64
C ASN A 95 -20.99 -4.71 10.41
N GLY A 96 -20.72 -3.59 9.74
CA GLY A 96 -20.07 -2.43 10.35
C GLY A 96 -18.56 -2.56 10.50
N ASP A 97 -17.96 -3.58 9.93
CA ASP A 97 -16.51 -3.76 9.94
C ASP A 97 -15.81 -2.64 9.17
N LYS A 98 -14.67 -2.19 9.68
CA LYS A 98 -13.89 -1.15 9.01
C LYS A 98 -13.18 -1.71 7.78
N VAL A 99 -13.48 -1.10 6.65
CA VAL A 99 -12.89 -1.41 5.34
C VAL A 99 -12.02 -0.23 4.90
N TRP A 100 -10.86 -0.55 4.38
CA TRP A 100 -9.95 0.43 3.80
C TRP A 100 -9.96 0.38 2.28
N GLY A 101 -9.64 1.50 1.69
CA GLY A 101 -9.42 1.61 0.25
C GLY A 101 -8.48 2.75 -0.09
N ILE A 102 -8.14 2.83 -1.35
CA ILE A 102 -7.34 3.91 -1.94
C ILE A 102 -8.12 4.55 -3.09
N ILE A 103 -7.86 5.84 -3.28
CA ILE A 103 -8.37 6.62 -4.41
C ILE A 103 -7.18 7.23 -5.14
N LEU A 104 -7.17 7.11 -6.46
CA LEU A 104 -6.29 7.87 -7.32
C LEU A 104 -7.14 8.65 -8.30
N LYS A 105 -6.78 9.92 -8.56
CA LYS A 105 -7.49 10.75 -9.52
C LYS A 105 -6.53 11.75 -10.16
N PRO A 106 -6.84 12.29 -11.34
CA PRO A 106 -6.08 13.38 -11.94
C PRO A 106 -5.99 14.58 -11.00
N VAL A 107 -4.91 15.33 -11.06
CA VAL A 107 -4.79 16.63 -10.40
C VAL A 107 -5.72 17.61 -11.11
N ASN A 108 -6.49 18.39 -10.35
CA ASN A 108 -7.47 19.36 -10.88
C ASN A 108 -8.43 18.73 -11.91
N PRO A 109 -9.18 17.68 -11.56
CA PRO A 109 -10.08 17.05 -12.50
C PRO A 109 -11.19 18.03 -12.93
N ALA A 110 -11.78 17.81 -14.09
CA ALA A 110 -13.04 18.43 -14.46
C ALA A 110 -14.09 18.18 -13.36
N GLN A 111 -15.15 19.00 -13.30
CA GLN A 111 -16.15 18.95 -12.21
C GLN A 111 -16.72 17.55 -11.94
N LYS A 112 -16.84 16.71 -12.99
CA LYS A 112 -17.28 15.31 -12.89
C LYS A 112 -16.41 14.46 -13.78
N ILE A 113 -15.80 13.43 -13.21
CA ILE A 113 -15.01 12.42 -13.92
C ILE A 113 -15.64 11.04 -13.73
N PRO A 114 -15.50 10.15 -14.71
CA PRO A 114 -15.95 8.76 -14.53
C PRO A 114 -15.11 8.06 -13.46
N VAL A 115 -15.71 7.07 -12.80
CA VAL A 115 -15.05 6.27 -11.78
C VAL A 115 -14.80 4.86 -12.30
N ALA A 116 -13.55 4.41 -12.21
CA ALA A 116 -13.16 3.03 -12.38
C ALA A 116 -13.05 2.37 -11.00
N PHE A 117 -13.92 1.41 -10.73
CA PHE A 117 -13.86 0.61 -9.52
C PHE A 117 -13.06 -0.65 -9.80
N VAL A 118 -11.92 -0.80 -9.14
CA VAL A 118 -10.99 -1.91 -9.36
C VAL A 118 -11.09 -2.88 -8.19
N VAL A 119 -11.41 -4.13 -8.50
CA VAL A 119 -11.59 -5.20 -7.51
C VAL A 119 -10.45 -6.20 -7.66
N HIS A 120 -9.74 -6.48 -6.56
CA HIS A 120 -8.69 -7.50 -6.58
C HIS A 120 -9.27 -8.91 -6.58
N GLY A 121 -8.52 -9.83 -7.16
CA GLY A 121 -8.83 -11.25 -7.09
C GLY A 121 -8.25 -11.91 -5.85
N GLY A 122 -8.49 -13.21 -5.76
CA GLY A 122 -7.93 -14.03 -4.69
C GLY A 122 -8.94 -14.99 -4.10
N PRO A 123 -9.98 -14.56 -3.39
CA PRO A 123 -10.32 -13.22 -2.88
C PRO A 123 -9.43 -12.77 -1.72
N GLN A 124 -8.61 -13.67 -1.19
CA GLN A 124 -7.68 -13.42 -0.09
C GLN A 124 -6.44 -12.66 -0.59
N GLY A 125 -6.56 -11.38 -0.75
CA GLY A 125 -5.52 -10.46 -1.20
C GLY A 125 -5.72 -9.09 -0.59
N SER A 126 -5.00 -8.10 -1.10
CA SER A 126 -5.21 -6.68 -0.78
C SER A 126 -4.63 -5.85 -1.90
N PHE A 127 -5.26 -4.72 -2.21
CA PHE A 127 -4.64 -3.75 -3.10
C PHE A 127 -3.48 -3.03 -2.40
N GLY A 128 -3.65 -2.67 -1.14
CA GLY A 128 -2.66 -1.91 -0.40
C GLY A 128 -2.17 -0.66 -1.14
N ASN A 129 -1.17 -0.01 -0.58
CA ASN A 129 -0.46 1.08 -1.24
C ASN A 129 0.75 0.51 -2.02
N SER A 130 0.50 -0.23 -3.11
CA SER A 130 1.54 -0.94 -3.85
C SER A 130 1.56 -0.60 -5.34
N TRP A 131 2.76 -0.70 -5.94
CA TRP A 131 2.91 -0.59 -7.38
C TRP A 131 2.44 -1.87 -8.06
N SER A 132 1.61 -1.72 -9.08
CA SER A 132 1.22 -2.82 -9.97
C SER A 132 1.78 -2.57 -11.36
N THR A 133 2.44 -3.55 -11.94
CA THR A 133 2.91 -3.49 -13.34
C THR A 133 1.84 -3.92 -14.33
N ARG A 134 0.80 -4.62 -13.86
CA ARG A 134 -0.26 -5.17 -14.72
C ARG A 134 -1.54 -4.35 -14.68
N TRP A 135 -2.05 -4.08 -13.49
CA TRP A 135 -3.29 -3.33 -13.27
C TRP A 135 -2.98 -2.09 -12.44
N ASN A 136 -2.30 -1.13 -13.08
CA ASN A 136 -1.83 0.06 -12.39
C ASN A 136 -2.94 1.11 -12.32
N PRO A 137 -3.46 1.43 -11.14
CA PRO A 137 -4.51 2.42 -10.98
C PRO A 137 -4.06 3.82 -11.42
N ARG A 138 -2.77 4.14 -11.34
CA ARG A 138 -2.23 5.41 -11.81
C ARG A 138 -2.39 5.57 -13.31
N LEU A 139 -2.17 4.51 -14.11
CA LEU A 139 -2.38 4.56 -15.57
C LEU A 139 -3.84 4.78 -15.94
N ILE A 140 -4.77 4.18 -15.17
CA ILE A 140 -6.20 4.41 -15.37
C ILE A 140 -6.57 5.85 -15.01
N ALA A 141 -6.04 6.38 -13.91
CA ALA A 141 -6.28 7.75 -13.50
C ALA A 141 -5.78 8.77 -14.53
N GLN A 142 -4.67 8.50 -15.20
CA GLN A 142 -4.14 9.35 -16.29
C GLN A 142 -5.06 9.44 -17.52
N GLN A 143 -5.96 8.48 -17.69
CA GLN A 143 -6.99 8.53 -18.73
C GLN A 143 -8.22 9.37 -18.33
N GLY A 144 -8.13 10.10 -17.22
CA GLY A 144 -9.19 10.97 -16.73
C GLY A 144 -10.19 10.31 -15.79
N TYR A 145 -9.92 9.10 -15.29
CA TYR A 145 -10.78 8.41 -14.33
C TYR A 145 -10.40 8.72 -12.88
N GLY A 146 -11.38 8.78 -12.00
CA GLY A 146 -11.18 8.52 -10.59
C GLY A 146 -11.11 7.01 -10.37
N VAL A 147 -10.03 6.50 -9.79
CA VAL A 147 -9.87 5.07 -9.53
C VAL A 147 -10.10 4.80 -8.06
N VAL A 148 -11.00 3.87 -7.77
CA VAL A 148 -11.30 3.42 -6.41
C VAL A 148 -10.98 1.93 -6.30
N SER A 149 -10.17 1.57 -5.32
CA SER A 149 -9.86 0.18 -4.97
C SER A 149 -10.11 -0.03 -3.49
N ILE A 150 -10.81 -1.09 -3.13
CA ILE A 150 -11.14 -1.40 -1.74
C ILE A 150 -10.72 -2.81 -1.36
N ASP A 151 -10.46 -3.00 -0.09
CA ASP A 151 -10.22 -4.30 0.52
C ASP A 151 -11.53 -4.84 1.12
N PHE A 152 -12.31 -5.55 0.33
CA PHE A 152 -13.56 -6.18 0.77
C PHE A 152 -13.31 -7.36 1.72
N HIS A 153 -14.37 -7.89 2.36
CA HIS A 153 -14.27 -9.06 3.24
C HIS A 153 -13.60 -10.23 2.51
N GLY A 154 -12.70 -10.89 3.21
CA GLY A 154 -11.79 -11.89 2.64
C GLY A 154 -10.39 -11.33 2.39
N SER A 155 -10.22 -10.02 2.30
CA SER A 155 -8.90 -9.40 2.10
C SER A 155 -7.96 -9.70 3.26
N SER A 156 -6.67 -9.75 2.95
CA SER A 156 -5.60 -9.95 3.93
C SER A 156 -5.25 -8.64 4.68
N GLY A 157 -4.61 -8.77 5.85
CA GLY A 157 -4.17 -7.63 6.65
C GLY A 157 -5.12 -7.24 7.79
N TYR A 158 -6.36 -7.68 7.76
CA TYR A 158 -7.42 -7.36 8.76
C TYR A 158 -7.52 -8.40 9.89
N GLY A 159 -6.66 -9.40 9.87
CA GLY A 159 -6.69 -10.54 10.78
C GLY A 159 -7.45 -11.74 10.21
N GLN A 160 -7.20 -12.90 10.80
CA GLN A 160 -7.64 -14.19 10.28
C GLN A 160 -9.17 -14.30 10.15
N ALA A 161 -9.92 -13.74 11.10
CA ALA A 161 -11.38 -13.77 11.09
C ALA A 161 -11.97 -13.05 9.86
N PHE A 162 -11.43 -11.88 9.53
CA PHE A 162 -11.83 -11.10 8.35
C PHE A 162 -11.49 -11.85 7.06
N THR A 163 -10.26 -12.37 6.96
CA THR A 163 -9.80 -13.12 5.78
C THR A 163 -10.63 -14.41 5.56
N HIS A 164 -11.02 -15.09 6.63
CA HIS A 164 -11.82 -16.33 6.56
C HIS A 164 -13.33 -16.09 6.46
N SER A 165 -13.81 -14.86 6.63
CA SER A 165 -15.23 -14.54 6.70
C SER A 165 -16.04 -14.95 5.47
N ILE A 166 -15.35 -15.10 4.34
CA ILE A 166 -15.93 -15.46 3.04
C ILE A 166 -15.73 -16.94 2.66
N ASN A 167 -15.10 -17.73 3.53
CA ASN A 167 -14.88 -19.15 3.22
C ASN A 167 -16.22 -19.87 3.06
N LYS A 168 -16.40 -20.50 1.89
CA LYS A 168 -17.64 -21.18 1.44
C LYS A 168 -18.85 -20.24 1.24
N ASP A 169 -18.63 -18.90 1.24
CA ASP A 169 -19.68 -17.90 1.02
C ASP A 169 -19.11 -16.67 0.28
N TRP A 170 -18.59 -16.89 -0.91
CA TRP A 170 -17.91 -15.85 -1.70
C TRP A 170 -18.84 -14.77 -2.25
N GLY A 171 -20.12 -15.00 -2.30
CA GLY A 171 -21.12 -14.03 -2.75
C GLY A 171 -21.87 -13.31 -1.63
N GLY A 172 -21.57 -13.64 -0.37
CA GLY A 172 -22.32 -13.12 0.77
C GLY A 172 -21.80 -11.82 1.32
N ARG A 173 -20.51 -11.75 1.64
CA ARG A 173 -19.89 -10.61 2.35
C ARG A 173 -18.80 -9.89 1.56
N ALA A 174 -18.35 -10.46 0.46
CA ALA A 174 -17.32 -9.88 -0.40
C ALA A 174 -17.86 -8.70 -1.20
#